data_72d7897e1cc385762bb2af8d42c5cb82
#
_entry.id   72d7897e1cc385762bb2af8d42c5cb82
#
_cell.length_a   1.000
_cell.length_b   1.000
_cell.length_c   1.000
_cell.angle_alpha   90.00
_cell.angle_beta   90.00
_cell.angle_gamma   90.00
#
_symmetry.space_group_name_H-M   'P 1'
#
loop_
_entity.id
_entity.type
_entity.pdbx_description
1 polymer ?
#
loop_
_entity_poly.entity_id
_entity_poly.type
_entity_poly.pdbx_seq_one_letter_code
_entity_poly.pdbx_strand_id
1 'polypeptide(L)'
;MLITRYKDRDMKACLLYVVLLFGLLQANAQAEVFERTLANGLKVIVKEDHRAPVVVQQIWYKAGSIDERTGVTGVAHVLEHMMFKGTKSVPAGEFSKRIAAAGGRENAFTSNDYTAYFQQLHKSKLPLAMKLESDRMHNLNLSAAEFAKEIKVVMEERRMRTDDDPQSLMYETMVATAYQEHPYHHPVIGWMNDLQAMTVKDAQEWYTRWYAPNNATLVIAGDVNADEVFALAQRYYGGIPKVMHPVRRHFAEPKQMGIKRLELKAPAELPQLIMAYHTPTLKNAEQDWRPYALEIMAGILDGNASARINKHLVREQKVASEAWAGYDTTARGPSLFMMGATPSSGKTAADVEAALRQEITLLIKDGVTDEELNRVKTQLMAGEVYKRDSLFYQAMQIGQLESIGLGYRAIPVMLEKLQAVTAEQIQQVAQEFLQDDNLTVAVLDPQPLSGKPTHHEKGMSHVR
;
A
#
# COMPACT_ATOMS: atom_id res chain seq x y z
N MET A 1 27.76 -32.94 -58.24
CA MET A 1 27.77 -31.70 -57.47
C MET A 1 26.39 -31.03 -57.45
N LEU A 2 25.28 -31.77 -57.45
CA LEU A 2 23.89 -31.26 -57.48
C LEU A 2 23.01 -31.83 -56.38
N ILE A 3 23.45 -32.78 -55.58
CA ILE A 3 22.65 -33.45 -54.54
C ILE A 3 22.78 -32.77 -53.16
N THR A 4 23.80 -31.97 -52.93
CA THR A 4 24.05 -31.29 -51.64
C THR A 4 23.26 -29.99 -51.43
N ARG A 5 22.74 -29.37 -52.49
CA ARG A 5 22.01 -28.11 -52.41
C ARG A 5 20.49 -28.26 -52.08
N TYR A 6 19.95 -29.47 -52.25
CA TYR A 6 18.49 -29.70 -52.00
C TYR A 6 18.20 -29.95 -50.52
N LYS A 7 19.12 -30.64 -49.79
CA LYS A 7 18.99 -30.92 -48.35
C LYS A 7 19.05 -29.66 -47.48
N ASP A 8 19.81 -28.64 -47.89
CA ASP A 8 19.99 -27.42 -47.09
C ASP A 8 18.79 -26.47 -47.14
N ARG A 9 17.99 -26.50 -48.22
CA ARG A 9 16.77 -25.66 -48.34
C ARG A 9 15.61 -26.23 -47.52
N ASP A 10 15.46 -27.53 -47.48
CA ASP A 10 14.39 -28.18 -46.71
C ASP A 10 14.66 -28.13 -45.19
N MET A 11 15.95 -28.22 -44.82
CA MET A 11 16.33 -28.07 -43.40
C MET A 11 16.18 -26.65 -42.88
N LYS A 12 16.45 -25.61 -43.73
CA LYS A 12 16.22 -24.21 -43.37
C LYS A 12 14.72 -23.85 -43.36
N ALA A 13 13.92 -24.43 -44.23
CA ALA A 13 12.48 -24.29 -44.24
C ALA A 13 11.85 -24.97 -42.98
N CYS A 14 12.27 -26.18 -42.62
CA CYS A 14 11.84 -26.83 -41.39
C CYS A 14 12.25 -26.05 -40.13
N LEU A 15 13.49 -25.50 -40.07
CA LEU A 15 13.92 -24.65 -38.95
C LEU A 15 13.10 -23.35 -38.85
N LEU A 16 12.76 -22.72 -39.99
CA LEU A 16 11.89 -21.54 -39.99
C LEU A 16 10.44 -21.87 -39.56
N TYR A 17 9.90 -23.01 -39.93
CA TYR A 17 8.58 -23.48 -39.49
C TYR A 17 8.56 -23.81 -37.99
N VAL A 18 9.63 -24.42 -37.46
CA VAL A 18 9.74 -24.72 -36.02
C VAL A 18 9.89 -23.44 -35.21
N VAL A 19 10.66 -22.45 -35.70
CA VAL A 19 10.79 -21.15 -35.03
C VAL A 19 9.49 -20.33 -35.12
N LEU A 20 8.74 -20.40 -36.23
CA LEU A 20 7.43 -19.80 -36.38
C LEU A 20 6.36 -20.48 -35.52
N LEU A 21 6.40 -21.81 -35.38
CA LEU A 21 5.51 -22.55 -34.50
C LEU A 21 5.84 -22.31 -33.02
N PHE A 22 7.10 -22.17 -32.63
CA PHE A 22 7.50 -21.78 -31.28
C PHE A 22 7.17 -20.30 -30.99
N GLY A 23 7.24 -19.42 -32.01
CA GLY A 23 6.84 -18.02 -31.88
C GLY A 23 5.32 -17.82 -31.75
N LEU A 24 4.51 -18.71 -32.33
CA LEU A 24 3.05 -18.68 -32.21
C LEU A 24 2.52 -19.35 -30.94
N LEU A 25 3.34 -20.19 -30.26
CA LEU A 25 3.00 -20.81 -28.97
C LEU A 25 3.37 -19.91 -27.77
N GLN A 26 4.05 -18.79 -27.98
CA GLN A 26 4.15 -17.69 -27.02
C GLN A 26 3.04 -16.65 -27.24
N ALA A 27 1.82 -17.10 -27.62
CA ALA A 27 0.64 -16.31 -27.34
C ALA A 27 0.61 -16.11 -25.82
N ASN A 28 0.92 -14.90 -25.37
CA ASN A 28 0.84 -14.46 -24.00
C ASN A 28 -0.44 -15.06 -23.39
N ALA A 29 -0.31 -16.11 -22.63
CA ALA A 29 -1.32 -16.49 -21.66
C ALA A 29 -1.30 -15.40 -20.58
N GLN A 30 -1.82 -14.25 -20.95
CA GLN A 30 -2.12 -13.18 -19.99
C GLN A 30 -3.12 -13.84 -19.04
N ALA A 31 -2.69 -14.06 -17.80
CA ALA A 31 -3.52 -14.70 -16.80
C ALA A 31 -4.88 -14.01 -16.78
N GLU A 32 -5.91 -14.77 -17.19
CA GLU A 32 -7.24 -14.20 -17.40
C GLU A 32 -7.86 -13.82 -16.06
N VAL A 33 -8.43 -12.63 -15.96
CA VAL A 33 -9.08 -12.14 -14.75
C VAL A 33 -10.58 -12.15 -14.99
N PHE A 34 -11.28 -12.94 -14.19
CA PHE A 34 -12.74 -13.09 -14.23
C PHE A 34 -13.37 -12.32 -13.08
N GLU A 35 -14.54 -11.73 -13.30
CA GLU A 35 -15.29 -11.07 -12.23
C GLU A 35 -16.77 -11.45 -12.26
N ARG A 36 -17.36 -11.48 -11.06
CA ARG A 36 -18.81 -11.64 -10.86
C ARG A 36 -19.24 -10.89 -9.61
N THR A 37 -20.37 -10.20 -9.69
CA THR A 37 -21.00 -9.61 -8.51
C THR A 37 -22.17 -10.47 -8.08
N LEU A 38 -22.18 -10.91 -6.82
CA LEU A 38 -23.27 -11.69 -6.24
C LEU A 38 -24.50 -10.81 -5.99
N ALA A 39 -25.67 -11.42 -5.82
CA ALA A 39 -26.93 -10.70 -5.61
C ALA A 39 -26.93 -9.79 -4.36
N ASN A 40 -26.13 -10.14 -3.36
CA ASN A 40 -25.92 -9.33 -2.15
C ASN A 40 -24.87 -8.22 -2.30
N GLY A 41 -24.30 -8.04 -3.51
CA GLY A 41 -23.36 -6.96 -3.82
C GLY A 41 -21.88 -7.31 -3.60
N LEU A 42 -21.53 -8.53 -3.15
CA LEU A 42 -20.13 -8.95 -3.06
C LEU A 42 -19.53 -9.04 -4.46
N LYS A 43 -18.49 -8.27 -4.72
CA LYS A 43 -17.68 -8.38 -5.93
C LYS A 43 -16.65 -9.50 -5.73
N VAL A 44 -16.63 -10.47 -6.63
CA VAL A 44 -15.67 -11.58 -6.63
C VAL A 44 -14.80 -11.47 -7.87
N ILE A 45 -13.49 -11.41 -7.68
CA ILE A 45 -12.49 -11.35 -8.75
C ILE A 45 -11.59 -12.57 -8.63
N VAL A 46 -11.43 -13.28 -9.75
CA VAL A 46 -10.63 -14.50 -9.83
C VAL A 46 -9.53 -14.29 -10.85
N LYS A 47 -8.29 -14.52 -10.45
CA LYS A 47 -7.12 -14.55 -11.32
C LYS A 47 -6.54 -15.95 -11.34
N GLU A 48 -6.75 -16.68 -12.43
CA GLU A 48 -6.21 -18.02 -12.61
C GLU A 48 -4.70 -17.97 -12.85
N ASP A 49 -3.96 -18.81 -12.12
CA ASP A 49 -2.51 -18.98 -12.27
C ASP A 49 -2.13 -20.40 -11.85
N HIS A 50 -1.91 -21.26 -12.84
CA HIS A 50 -1.70 -22.70 -12.64
C HIS A 50 -0.22 -23.11 -12.47
N ARG A 51 0.70 -22.16 -12.22
CA ARG A 51 2.13 -22.43 -12.06
C ARG A 51 2.47 -23.25 -10.82
N ALA A 52 1.66 -23.18 -9.78
CA ALA A 52 1.84 -23.93 -8.53
C ALA A 52 0.49 -24.25 -7.88
N PRO A 53 0.34 -25.39 -7.14
CA PRO A 53 -0.93 -25.80 -6.54
C PRO A 53 -1.31 -25.00 -5.28
N VAL A 54 -1.16 -23.69 -5.33
CA VAL A 54 -1.44 -22.75 -4.24
C VAL A 54 -2.49 -21.73 -4.65
N VAL A 55 -3.19 -21.19 -3.65
CA VAL A 55 -4.17 -20.14 -3.81
C VAL A 55 -4.00 -19.08 -2.74
N VAL A 56 -4.20 -17.84 -3.12
CA VAL A 56 -4.34 -16.68 -2.23
C VAL A 56 -5.78 -16.25 -2.27
N GLN A 57 -6.41 -16.19 -1.10
CA GLN A 57 -7.70 -15.54 -0.88
C GLN A 57 -7.47 -14.23 -0.15
N GLN A 58 -8.07 -13.16 -0.63
CA GLN A 58 -8.08 -11.87 0.05
C GLN A 58 -9.51 -11.31 0.08
N ILE A 59 -9.96 -10.84 1.23
CA ILE A 59 -11.19 -10.07 1.36
C ILE A 59 -10.83 -8.63 1.73
N TRP A 60 -11.33 -7.68 0.96
CA TRP A 60 -11.05 -6.26 1.09
C TRP A 60 -12.32 -5.52 1.45
N TYR A 61 -12.35 -4.91 2.61
CA TYR A 61 -13.42 -4.01 3.03
C TYR A 61 -13.04 -2.57 2.69
N LYS A 62 -13.92 -1.88 1.97
CA LYS A 62 -13.72 -0.48 1.57
C LYS A 62 -13.98 0.44 2.77
N ALA A 63 -13.25 0.24 3.84
CA ALA A 63 -13.33 1.02 5.07
C ALA A 63 -11.97 0.99 5.77
N GLY A 64 -11.43 2.15 6.05
CA GLY A 64 -10.17 2.40 6.72
C GLY A 64 -10.27 3.64 7.61
N SER A 65 -9.14 4.15 8.08
CA SER A 65 -9.16 5.27 9.02
C SER A 65 -9.82 6.54 8.46
N ILE A 66 -9.84 6.73 7.13
CA ILE A 66 -10.56 7.85 6.49
C ILE A 66 -12.06 7.88 6.79
N ASP A 67 -12.66 6.74 7.11
CA ASP A 67 -14.09 6.59 7.38
C ASP A 67 -14.41 6.70 8.89
N GLU A 68 -13.39 6.89 9.74
CA GLU A 68 -13.51 7.08 11.18
C GLU A 68 -13.98 8.50 11.52
N ARG A 69 -14.37 8.69 12.76
CA ARG A 69 -14.73 9.99 13.31
C ARG A 69 -13.85 10.34 14.50
N THR A 70 -13.64 11.60 14.74
CA THR A 70 -12.97 12.13 15.94
C THR A 70 -13.61 11.55 17.21
N GLY A 71 -12.79 11.14 18.15
CA GLY A 71 -13.20 10.51 19.43
C GLY A 71 -13.23 8.98 19.39
N VAL A 72 -13.08 8.36 18.19
CA VAL A 72 -12.98 6.90 18.02
C VAL A 72 -11.99 6.53 16.91
N THR A 73 -10.93 7.32 16.76
CA THR A 73 -9.86 7.00 15.81
C THR A 73 -9.15 5.71 16.20
N GLY A 74 -8.72 4.93 15.20
CA GLY A 74 -8.15 3.60 15.40
C GLY A 74 -9.17 2.47 15.49
N VAL A 75 -10.48 2.74 15.41
CA VAL A 75 -11.51 1.71 15.51
C VAL A 75 -11.43 0.68 14.39
N ALA A 76 -10.99 1.08 13.18
CA ALA A 76 -10.77 0.16 12.06
C ALA A 76 -9.67 -0.86 12.40
N HIS A 77 -8.55 -0.40 12.96
CA HIS A 77 -7.43 -1.23 13.38
C HIS A 77 -7.78 -2.10 14.61
N VAL A 78 -8.47 -1.55 15.59
CA VAL A 78 -8.97 -2.32 16.75
C VAL A 78 -9.92 -3.43 16.27
N LEU A 79 -10.80 -3.16 15.32
CA LEU A 79 -11.67 -4.21 14.77
C LEU A 79 -10.85 -5.26 14.01
N GLU A 80 -9.80 -4.88 13.28
CA GLU A 80 -8.90 -5.86 12.64
C GLU A 80 -8.40 -6.89 13.66
N HIS A 81 -7.91 -6.45 14.82
CA HIS A 81 -7.49 -7.32 15.90
C HIS A 81 -8.65 -8.20 16.44
N MET A 82 -9.81 -7.59 16.61
CA MET A 82 -11.00 -8.30 17.12
C MET A 82 -11.52 -9.37 16.14
N MET A 83 -11.26 -9.25 14.84
CA MET A 83 -11.64 -10.24 13.83
C MET A 83 -10.99 -11.61 14.05
N PHE A 84 -9.90 -11.69 14.82
CA PHE A 84 -9.24 -12.94 15.20
C PHE A 84 -9.75 -13.54 16.53
N LYS A 85 -10.71 -12.87 17.20
CA LYS A 85 -11.20 -13.27 18.52
C LYS A 85 -12.42 -14.19 18.49
N GLY A 86 -12.72 -14.73 17.28
CA GLY A 86 -13.68 -15.81 17.09
C GLY A 86 -15.08 -15.36 16.70
N THR A 87 -15.85 -16.34 16.31
CA THR A 87 -17.26 -16.23 15.92
C THR A 87 -18.12 -17.09 16.83
N LYS A 88 -19.42 -17.13 16.59
CA LYS A 88 -20.31 -18.05 17.30
C LYS A 88 -19.97 -19.53 17.06
N SER A 89 -19.40 -19.85 15.88
CA SER A 89 -19.09 -21.22 15.46
C SER A 89 -17.60 -21.57 15.52
N VAL A 90 -16.72 -20.58 15.59
CA VAL A 90 -15.26 -20.74 15.61
C VAL A 90 -14.70 -19.96 16.79
N PRO A 91 -14.33 -20.64 17.90
CA PRO A 91 -13.78 -19.98 19.09
C PRO A 91 -12.52 -19.16 18.78
N ALA A 92 -12.16 -18.22 19.68
CA ALA A 92 -10.97 -17.40 19.59
C ALA A 92 -9.70 -18.24 19.38
N GLY A 93 -8.87 -17.84 18.41
CA GLY A 93 -7.64 -18.54 18.01
C GLY A 93 -7.83 -19.82 17.17
N GLU A 94 -9.06 -20.33 17.05
CA GLU A 94 -9.32 -21.54 16.26
C GLU A 94 -9.26 -21.28 14.75
N PHE A 95 -9.54 -20.06 14.30
CA PHE A 95 -9.39 -19.67 12.89
C PHE A 95 -7.93 -19.90 12.45
N SER A 96 -6.98 -19.28 13.14
CA SER A 96 -5.55 -19.38 12.87
C SER A 96 -5.04 -20.82 12.95
N LYS A 97 -5.45 -21.56 13.98
CA LYS A 97 -5.08 -22.96 14.14
C LYS A 97 -5.56 -23.82 12.97
N ARG A 98 -6.80 -23.61 12.47
CA ARG A 98 -7.35 -24.37 11.33
C ARG A 98 -6.64 -24.05 10.03
N ILE A 99 -6.30 -22.78 9.80
CA ILE A 99 -5.51 -22.37 8.62
C ILE A 99 -4.10 -22.96 8.70
N ALA A 100 -3.43 -22.86 9.84
CA ALA A 100 -2.10 -23.45 10.04
C ALA A 100 -2.10 -24.97 9.89
N ALA A 101 -3.10 -25.67 10.46
CA ALA A 101 -3.27 -27.13 10.31
C ALA A 101 -3.54 -27.55 8.85
N ALA A 102 -4.09 -26.65 8.03
CA ALA A 102 -4.26 -26.85 6.59
C ALA A 102 -2.98 -26.53 5.78
N GLY A 103 -1.86 -26.20 6.45
CA GLY A 103 -0.60 -25.83 5.81
C GLY A 103 -0.63 -24.40 5.24
N GLY A 104 -1.56 -23.57 5.69
CA GLY A 104 -1.73 -22.19 5.26
C GLY A 104 -1.13 -21.16 6.21
N ARG A 105 -1.06 -19.94 5.74
CA ARG A 105 -0.75 -18.74 6.54
C ARG A 105 -1.85 -17.70 6.33
N GLU A 106 -2.05 -16.88 7.35
CA GLU A 106 -3.00 -15.79 7.31
C GLU A 106 -2.42 -14.52 7.94
N ASN A 107 -2.97 -13.40 7.58
CA ASN A 107 -2.78 -12.14 8.28
C ASN A 107 -3.85 -11.12 7.84
N ALA A 108 -3.74 -9.90 8.36
CA ALA A 108 -4.56 -8.76 7.99
C ALA A 108 -3.73 -7.49 7.98
N PHE A 109 -4.27 -6.43 7.42
CA PHE A 109 -3.72 -5.09 7.51
C PHE A 109 -4.82 -4.04 7.32
N THR A 110 -4.70 -2.96 8.07
CA THR A 110 -5.55 -1.77 7.97
C THR A 110 -4.74 -0.61 7.42
N SER A 111 -5.32 0.15 6.51
CA SER A 111 -4.77 1.39 5.97
C SER A 111 -5.72 2.55 6.19
N ASN A 112 -5.36 3.72 5.65
CA ASN A 112 -6.28 4.85 5.62
C ASN A 112 -7.58 4.53 4.85
N ASP A 113 -7.51 3.73 3.79
CA ASP A 113 -8.57 3.60 2.80
C ASP A 113 -9.36 2.29 2.86
N TYR A 114 -8.78 1.25 3.44
CA TYR A 114 -9.32 -0.10 3.46
C TYR A 114 -8.76 -0.94 4.60
N THR A 115 -9.45 -2.03 4.89
CA THR A 115 -8.97 -3.12 5.74
C THR A 115 -9.04 -4.43 4.94
N ALA A 116 -7.99 -5.23 4.95
CA ALA A 116 -7.93 -6.46 4.20
C ALA A 116 -7.46 -7.64 5.04
N TYR A 117 -8.00 -8.82 4.75
CA TYR A 117 -7.64 -10.09 5.39
C TYR A 117 -7.26 -11.08 4.30
N PHE A 118 -6.27 -11.91 4.54
CA PHE A 118 -5.82 -12.86 3.56
C PHE A 118 -5.45 -14.23 4.14
N GLN A 119 -5.59 -15.26 3.30
CA GLN A 119 -5.08 -16.60 3.52
C GLN A 119 -4.34 -17.06 2.28
N GLN A 120 -3.20 -17.72 2.49
CA GLN A 120 -2.44 -18.39 1.44
C GLN A 120 -2.26 -19.84 1.83
N LEU A 121 -2.68 -20.77 0.94
CA LEU A 121 -2.74 -22.20 1.24
C LEU A 121 -2.78 -23.03 -0.03
N HIS A 122 -2.69 -24.35 0.13
CA HIS A 122 -2.87 -25.29 -0.99
C HIS A 122 -4.30 -25.16 -1.55
N LYS A 123 -4.47 -25.18 -2.88
CA LYS A 123 -5.76 -24.96 -3.58
C LYS A 123 -6.91 -25.81 -3.06
N SER A 124 -6.66 -27.07 -2.66
CA SER A 124 -7.70 -27.97 -2.12
C SER A 124 -8.31 -27.48 -0.80
N LYS A 125 -7.71 -26.47 -0.15
CA LYS A 125 -8.16 -25.91 1.12
C LYS A 125 -8.92 -24.58 0.96
N LEU A 126 -9.07 -24.07 -0.27
CA LEU A 126 -9.86 -22.87 -0.54
C LEU A 126 -11.28 -22.92 0.05
N PRO A 127 -12.03 -24.04 -0.04
CA PRO A 127 -13.36 -24.12 0.59
C PRO A 127 -13.34 -23.91 2.11
N LEU A 128 -12.27 -24.34 2.80
CA LEU A 128 -12.08 -24.10 4.23
C LEU A 128 -11.85 -22.61 4.51
N ALA A 129 -10.96 -21.97 3.76
CA ALA A 129 -10.67 -20.55 3.92
C ALA A 129 -11.93 -19.70 3.67
N MET A 130 -12.67 -19.96 2.57
CA MET A 130 -13.92 -19.26 2.28
C MET A 130 -14.98 -19.44 3.37
N LYS A 131 -15.11 -20.66 3.90
CA LYS A 131 -16.06 -20.95 4.99
C LYS A 131 -15.72 -20.14 6.25
N LEU A 132 -14.46 -20.12 6.63
CA LEU A 132 -14.01 -19.41 7.83
C LEU A 132 -14.13 -17.89 7.66
N GLU A 133 -13.75 -17.36 6.49
CA GLU A 133 -13.81 -15.95 6.17
C GLU A 133 -15.24 -15.41 6.11
N SER A 134 -16.14 -16.15 5.45
CA SER A 134 -17.56 -15.78 5.38
C SER A 134 -18.26 -15.83 6.75
N ASP A 135 -17.83 -16.75 7.63
CA ASP A 135 -18.33 -16.81 9.00
C ASP A 135 -17.91 -15.59 9.80
N ARG A 136 -16.64 -15.16 9.74
CA ARG A 136 -16.20 -13.97 10.47
C ARG A 136 -16.72 -12.65 9.86
N MET A 137 -17.04 -12.61 8.57
CA MET A 137 -17.70 -11.47 7.95
C MET A 137 -19.10 -11.22 8.57
N HIS A 138 -19.80 -12.25 9.01
CA HIS A 138 -21.21 -12.15 9.41
C HIS A 138 -21.49 -12.49 10.87
N ASN A 139 -20.70 -13.37 11.47
CA ASN A 139 -20.98 -13.96 12.79
C ASN A 139 -19.92 -13.64 13.85
N LEU A 140 -19.11 -12.58 13.65
CA LEU A 140 -18.09 -12.17 14.60
C LEU A 140 -18.68 -11.99 16.00
N ASN A 141 -18.00 -12.55 17.02
CA ASN A 141 -18.39 -12.44 18.41
C ASN A 141 -17.56 -11.37 19.13
N LEU A 142 -18.05 -10.15 19.13
CA LEU A 142 -17.40 -9.03 19.82
C LEU A 142 -17.75 -9.06 21.32
N SER A 143 -17.03 -9.85 22.11
CA SER A 143 -17.23 -9.89 23.55
C SER A 143 -16.48 -8.77 24.27
N ALA A 144 -17.10 -8.18 25.30
CA ALA A 144 -16.47 -7.14 26.13
C ALA A 144 -15.19 -7.65 26.82
N ALA A 145 -15.14 -8.95 27.17
CA ALA A 145 -13.99 -9.55 27.83
C ALA A 145 -12.76 -9.65 26.89
N GLU A 146 -12.96 -10.05 25.65
CA GLU A 146 -11.87 -10.09 24.64
C GLU A 146 -11.47 -8.68 24.21
N PHE A 147 -12.45 -7.78 24.04
CA PHE A 147 -12.16 -6.37 23.74
C PHE A 147 -11.29 -5.71 24.82
N ALA A 148 -11.61 -5.92 26.10
CA ALA A 148 -10.84 -5.33 27.20
C ALA A 148 -9.38 -5.81 27.28
N LYS A 149 -9.07 -6.98 26.70
CA LYS A 149 -7.68 -7.47 26.54
C LYS A 149 -7.03 -6.84 25.33
N GLU A 150 -7.73 -6.86 24.19
CA GLU A 150 -7.17 -6.50 22.90
C GLU A 150 -6.91 -5.01 22.76
N ILE A 151 -7.77 -4.16 23.32
CA ILE A 151 -7.52 -2.71 23.32
C ILE A 151 -6.20 -2.34 24.01
N LYS A 152 -5.81 -3.11 25.05
CA LYS A 152 -4.52 -2.93 25.73
C LYS A 152 -3.35 -3.35 24.83
N VAL A 153 -3.54 -4.41 24.03
CA VAL A 153 -2.53 -4.84 23.04
C VAL A 153 -2.33 -3.75 22.00
N VAL A 154 -3.40 -3.19 21.45
CA VAL A 154 -3.33 -2.08 20.47
C VAL A 154 -2.69 -0.83 21.08
N MET A 155 -3.02 -0.49 22.34
CA MET A 155 -2.38 0.62 23.04
C MET A 155 -0.87 0.40 23.25
N GLU A 156 -0.47 -0.84 23.55
CA GLU A 156 0.94 -1.19 23.70
C GLU A 156 1.67 -1.18 22.34
N GLU A 157 1.03 -1.68 21.30
CA GLU A 157 1.54 -1.59 19.93
C GLU A 157 1.76 -0.12 19.52
N ARG A 158 0.81 0.77 19.84
CA ARG A 158 0.98 2.20 19.59
C ARG A 158 2.20 2.76 20.32
N ARG A 159 2.38 2.41 21.60
CA ARG A 159 3.58 2.84 22.34
C ARG A 159 4.85 2.39 21.65
N MET A 160 4.95 1.10 21.36
CA MET A 160 6.16 0.51 20.77
C MET A 160 6.47 1.02 19.36
N ARG A 161 5.44 1.26 18.55
CA ARG A 161 5.61 1.62 17.14
C ARG A 161 5.63 3.13 16.87
N THR A 162 5.09 3.92 17.78
CA THR A 162 4.94 5.36 17.57
C THR A 162 5.48 6.16 18.75
N ASP A 163 4.94 5.97 19.97
CA ASP A 163 5.25 6.87 21.09
C ASP A 163 6.71 6.73 21.55
N ASP A 164 7.28 5.53 21.49
CA ASP A 164 8.67 5.21 21.86
C ASP A 164 9.66 5.29 20.67
N ASP A 165 9.18 5.52 19.45
CA ASP A 165 10.00 5.72 18.25
C ASP A 165 9.96 7.17 17.79
N PRO A 166 11.04 7.94 17.99
CA PRO A 166 11.06 9.37 17.69
C PRO A 166 10.80 9.70 16.21
N GLN A 167 11.18 8.80 15.29
CA GLN A 167 10.99 8.98 13.85
C GLN A 167 9.52 8.79 13.47
N SER A 168 8.90 7.74 13.97
CA SER A 168 7.47 7.49 13.79
C SER A 168 6.60 8.58 14.42
N LEU A 169 6.99 9.06 15.61
CA LEU A 169 6.31 10.17 16.28
C LEU A 169 6.44 11.48 15.49
N MET A 170 7.63 11.76 14.91
CA MET A 170 7.82 12.91 14.05
C MET A 170 6.97 12.80 12.78
N TYR A 171 6.94 11.63 12.15
CA TYR A 171 6.11 11.39 10.97
C TYR A 171 4.62 11.60 11.27
N GLU A 172 4.10 11.02 12.36
CA GLU A 172 2.71 11.20 12.80
C GLU A 172 2.39 12.68 13.04
N THR A 173 3.26 13.39 13.76
CA THR A 173 3.08 14.81 14.05
C THR A 173 3.13 15.67 12.78
N MET A 174 4.00 15.31 11.85
CA MET A 174 4.11 15.99 10.55
C MET A 174 2.83 15.79 9.72
N VAL A 175 2.32 14.56 9.62
CA VAL A 175 1.09 14.27 8.87
C VAL A 175 -0.12 14.97 9.51
N ALA A 176 -0.22 14.97 10.85
CA ALA A 176 -1.26 15.69 11.58
C ALA A 176 -1.19 17.22 11.39
N THR A 177 0.01 17.76 11.14
CA THR A 177 0.20 19.19 10.83
C THR A 177 -0.07 19.51 9.36
N ALA A 178 0.31 18.60 8.45
CA ALA A 178 0.11 18.78 7.03
C ALA A 178 -1.38 18.86 6.68
N TYR A 179 -2.17 17.89 7.13
CA TYR A 179 -3.61 17.88 6.87
C TYR A 179 -4.39 18.62 7.96
N GLN A 180 -5.19 19.58 7.57
CA GLN A 180 -6.00 20.42 8.49
C GLN A 180 -7.40 19.81 8.72
N GLU A 181 -8.09 19.41 7.65
CA GLU A 181 -9.45 18.89 7.69
C GLU A 181 -9.58 17.47 7.15
N HIS A 182 -8.64 17.06 6.29
CA HIS A 182 -8.71 15.73 5.70
C HIS A 182 -8.45 14.65 6.76
N PRO A 183 -9.26 13.58 6.86
CA PRO A 183 -9.11 12.53 7.89
C PRO A 183 -7.75 11.82 7.91
N TYR A 184 -6.92 11.98 6.89
CA TYR A 184 -5.54 11.48 6.91
C TYR A 184 -4.66 12.13 7.97
N HIS A 185 -5.14 13.19 8.65
CA HIS A 185 -4.41 13.80 9.76
C HIS A 185 -4.30 12.90 10.99
N HIS A 186 -5.18 11.92 11.16
CA HIS A 186 -5.06 10.99 12.29
C HIS A 186 -4.42 9.66 11.89
N PRO A 187 -3.66 9.04 12.80
CA PRO A 187 -2.97 7.79 12.50
C PRO A 187 -3.95 6.62 12.38
N VAL A 188 -3.61 5.64 11.55
CA VAL A 188 -4.40 4.41 11.39
C VAL A 188 -4.56 3.65 12.71
N ILE A 189 -3.52 3.65 13.56
CA ILE A 189 -3.59 3.01 14.88
C ILE A 189 -4.48 3.78 15.87
N GLY A 190 -4.84 5.03 15.56
CA GLY A 190 -5.66 5.90 16.41
C GLY A 190 -4.87 6.70 17.44
N TRP A 191 -5.46 7.80 17.93
CA TRP A 191 -4.91 8.56 19.02
C TRP A 191 -5.04 7.81 20.35
N MET A 192 -4.03 7.91 21.22
CA MET A 192 -4.03 7.22 22.52
C MET A 192 -5.28 7.54 23.37
N ASN A 193 -5.72 8.81 23.38
CA ASN A 193 -6.91 9.23 24.11
C ASN A 193 -8.20 8.55 23.60
N ASP A 194 -8.31 8.38 22.28
CA ASP A 194 -9.45 7.73 21.65
C ASP A 194 -9.44 6.23 21.97
N LEU A 195 -8.25 5.58 21.90
CA LEU A 195 -8.08 4.18 22.29
C LEU A 195 -8.44 3.93 23.76
N GLN A 196 -8.06 4.84 24.68
CA GLN A 196 -8.39 4.75 26.10
C GLN A 196 -9.88 4.90 26.38
N ALA A 197 -10.59 5.69 25.57
CA ALA A 197 -12.02 5.94 25.71
C ALA A 197 -12.89 4.92 24.94
N MET A 198 -12.30 4.20 23.97
CA MET A 198 -13.01 3.30 23.06
C MET A 198 -13.65 2.13 23.79
N THR A 199 -14.84 1.76 23.37
CA THR A 199 -15.63 0.66 23.92
C THR A 199 -15.88 -0.43 22.90
N VAL A 200 -16.29 -1.61 23.38
CA VAL A 200 -16.71 -2.71 22.49
C VAL A 200 -17.88 -2.29 21.59
N LYS A 201 -18.72 -1.34 22.03
CA LYS A 201 -19.84 -0.82 21.25
C LYS A 201 -19.36 -0.06 20.01
N ASP A 202 -18.27 0.69 20.11
CA ASP A 202 -17.70 1.41 18.96
C ASP A 202 -17.20 0.41 17.91
N ALA A 203 -16.51 -0.65 18.31
CA ALA A 203 -16.10 -1.72 17.41
C ALA A 203 -17.30 -2.48 16.81
N GLN A 204 -18.37 -2.70 17.61
CA GLN A 204 -19.61 -3.33 17.13
C GLN A 204 -20.32 -2.46 16.09
N GLU A 205 -20.40 -1.13 16.32
CA GLU A 205 -20.98 -0.19 15.36
C GLU A 205 -20.17 -0.15 14.06
N TRP A 206 -18.82 -0.16 14.15
CA TRP A 206 -17.95 -0.21 12.99
C TRP A 206 -18.15 -1.48 12.17
N TYR A 207 -18.14 -2.64 12.82
CA TYR A 207 -18.39 -3.94 12.19
C TYR A 207 -19.73 -3.99 11.48
N THR A 208 -20.80 -3.62 12.17
CA THR A 208 -22.17 -3.65 11.62
C THR A 208 -22.32 -2.70 10.42
N ARG A 209 -21.59 -1.59 10.43
CA ARG A 209 -21.66 -0.56 9.40
C ARG A 209 -20.91 -0.91 8.13
N TRP A 210 -19.72 -1.51 8.27
CA TRP A 210 -18.78 -1.62 7.17
C TRP A 210 -18.48 -3.04 6.70
N TYR A 211 -18.66 -4.06 7.56
CA TYR A 211 -18.31 -5.45 7.27
C TYR A 211 -19.50 -6.19 6.66
N ALA A 212 -19.73 -5.94 5.37
CA ALA A 212 -20.82 -6.56 4.62
C ALA A 212 -20.42 -6.83 3.18
N PRO A 213 -21.10 -7.79 2.51
CA PRO A 213 -20.77 -8.18 1.14
C PRO A 213 -20.72 -7.01 0.16
N ASN A 214 -21.66 -6.08 0.24
CA ASN A 214 -21.75 -4.95 -0.68
C ASN A 214 -20.76 -3.81 -0.39
N ASN A 215 -19.91 -3.94 0.62
CA ASN A 215 -18.75 -3.08 0.88
C ASN A 215 -17.43 -3.84 0.74
N ALA A 216 -17.47 -5.07 0.23
CA ALA A 216 -16.30 -5.91 0.15
C ALA A 216 -15.99 -6.36 -1.30
N THR A 217 -14.71 -6.63 -1.54
CA THR A 217 -14.23 -7.32 -2.75
C THR A 217 -13.47 -8.56 -2.32
N LEU A 218 -13.89 -9.73 -2.82
CA LEU A 218 -13.20 -10.99 -2.63
C LEU A 218 -12.29 -11.22 -3.84
N VAL A 219 -10.98 -11.33 -3.60
CA VAL A 219 -9.99 -11.60 -4.64
C VAL A 219 -9.40 -12.99 -4.40
N ILE A 220 -9.45 -13.83 -5.41
CA ILE A 220 -8.86 -15.18 -5.42
C ILE A 220 -7.82 -15.23 -6.54
N ALA A 221 -6.58 -15.54 -6.21
CA ALA A 221 -5.52 -15.73 -7.20
C ALA A 221 -4.80 -17.07 -6.99
N GLY A 222 -4.55 -17.81 -8.05
CA GLY A 222 -3.82 -19.07 -8.00
C GLY A 222 -4.38 -20.18 -8.85
N ASP A 223 -4.04 -21.42 -8.49
CA ASP A 223 -4.43 -22.62 -9.23
C ASP A 223 -5.89 -23.01 -8.94
N VAL A 224 -6.80 -22.30 -9.57
CA VAL A 224 -8.26 -22.44 -9.42
C VAL A 224 -8.95 -22.33 -10.77
N ASN A 225 -10.21 -22.80 -10.83
CA ASN A 225 -11.12 -22.52 -11.93
C ASN A 225 -12.12 -21.44 -11.49
N ALA A 226 -12.33 -20.43 -12.31
CA ALA A 226 -13.17 -19.28 -11.98
C ALA A 226 -14.63 -19.64 -11.68
N ASP A 227 -15.24 -20.55 -12.47
CA ASP A 227 -16.62 -20.94 -12.25
C ASP A 227 -16.80 -21.74 -10.96
N GLU A 228 -15.83 -22.60 -10.59
CA GLU A 228 -15.82 -23.29 -9.31
C GLU A 228 -15.69 -22.30 -8.14
N VAL A 229 -14.82 -21.29 -8.28
CA VAL A 229 -14.66 -20.23 -7.27
C VAL A 229 -15.95 -19.43 -7.12
N PHE A 230 -16.61 -19.06 -8.22
CA PHE A 230 -17.89 -18.35 -8.15
C PHE A 230 -19.00 -19.19 -7.49
N ALA A 231 -19.02 -20.48 -7.75
CA ALA A 231 -19.96 -21.40 -7.09
C ALA A 231 -19.69 -21.49 -5.57
N LEU A 232 -18.42 -21.58 -5.18
CA LEU A 232 -18.02 -21.55 -3.77
C LEU A 232 -18.36 -20.19 -3.10
N ALA A 233 -18.08 -19.06 -3.77
CA ALA A 233 -18.44 -17.74 -3.28
C ALA A 233 -19.95 -17.59 -3.09
N GLN A 234 -20.74 -18.04 -4.06
CA GLN A 234 -22.21 -18.06 -3.92
C GLN A 234 -22.66 -18.93 -2.74
N ARG A 235 -22.04 -20.09 -2.54
CA ARG A 235 -22.38 -21.01 -1.44
C ARG A 235 -22.10 -20.42 -0.06
N TYR A 236 -20.93 -19.79 0.11
CA TYR A 236 -20.49 -19.34 1.44
C TYR A 236 -20.91 -17.90 1.75
N TYR A 237 -20.89 -17.00 0.77
CA TYR A 237 -21.19 -15.59 0.97
C TYR A 237 -22.58 -15.18 0.48
N GLY A 238 -23.18 -15.91 -0.48
CA GLY A 238 -24.41 -15.48 -1.14
C GLY A 238 -25.62 -15.28 -0.21
N GLY A 239 -25.66 -16.00 0.93
CA GLY A 239 -26.69 -15.86 1.94
C GLY A 239 -26.48 -14.73 2.95
N ILE A 240 -25.32 -14.07 2.96
CA ILE A 240 -25.02 -12.95 3.88
C ILE A 240 -25.77 -11.71 3.38
N PRO A 241 -26.56 -11.02 4.25
CA PRO A 241 -27.35 -9.87 3.83
C PRO A 241 -26.45 -8.66 3.52
N LYS A 242 -26.87 -7.89 2.53
CA LYS A 242 -26.31 -6.53 2.30
C LYS A 242 -26.76 -5.57 3.39
N VAL A 243 -25.95 -4.55 3.66
CA VAL A 243 -26.31 -3.46 4.60
C VAL A 243 -26.39 -2.13 3.86
N MET A 244 -27.11 -1.19 4.47
CA MET A 244 -27.12 0.20 4.00
C MET A 244 -25.90 0.91 4.59
N HIS A 245 -24.96 1.27 3.71
CA HIS A 245 -23.79 2.03 4.14
C HIS A 245 -24.10 3.52 4.24
N PRO A 246 -23.45 4.23 5.17
CA PRO A 246 -23.54 5.68 5.21
C PRO A 246 -22.96 6.29 3.92
N VAL A 247 -23.51 7.42 3.51
CA VAL A 247 -22.91 8.20 2.42
C VAL A 247 -21.54 8.69 2.89
N ARG A 248 -20.51 8.35 2.14
CA ARG A 248 -19.15 8.83 2.41
C ARG A 248 -19.08 10.32 2.11
N ARG A 249 -18.56 11.07 3.06
CA ARG A 249 -18.29 12.49 2.85
C ARG A 249 -17.05 12.63 1.97
N HIS A 250 -17.10 13.61 1.08
CA HIS A 250 -15.92 14.07 0.38
C HIS A 250 -15.24 15.11 1.26
N PHE A 251 -14.02 14.84 1.68
CA PHE A 251 -13.22 15.79 2.44
C PHE A 251 -12.28 16.50 1.45
N ALA A 252 -12.39 17.81 1.39
CA ALA A 252 -11.45 18.65 0.65
C ALA A 252 -10.49 19.26 1.64
N GLU A 253 -9.19 19.01 1.47
CA GLU A 253 -8.18 19.71 2.24
C GLU A 253 -8.13 21.18 1.80
N PRO A 254 -8.21 22.15 2.73
CA PRO A 254 -8.10 23.56 2.38
C PRO A 254 -6.73 23.86 1.77
N LYS A 255 -6.71 24.83 0.83
CA LYS A 255 -5.45 25.26 0.22
C LYS A 255 -4.54 25.86 1.30
N GLN A 256 -3.34 25.32 1.41
CA GLN A 256 -2.32 25.89 2.28
C GLN A 256 -1.83 27.23 1.74
N MET A 257 -1.55 28.18 2.62
CA MET A 257 -1.19 29.58 2.30
C MET A 257 0.12 29.97 2.99
N GLY A 258 1.17 29.18 2.78
CA GLY A 258 2.49 29.39 3.34
C GLY A 258 3.06 28.14 4.02
N ILE A 259 4.34 28.16 4.37
CA ILE A 259 5.04 27.03 4.99
C ILE A 259 4.47 26.75 6.38
N LYS A 260 4.11 25.50 6.64
CA LYS A 260 3.92 25.00 8.01
C LYS A 260 5.25 24.45 8.53
N ARG A 261 5.64 24.81 9.76
CA ARG A 261 6.87 24.30 10.39
C ARG A 261 6.58 23.76 11.77
N LEU A 262 7.18 22.63 12.10
CA LEU A 262 7.16 22.08 13.43
C LEU A 262 8.56 21.57 13.83
N GLU A 263 8.83 21.60 15.12
CA GLU A 263 10.01 21.02 15.74
C GLU A 263 9.52 20.07 16.84
N LEU A 264 9.90 18.80 16.73
CA LEU A 264 9.60 17.77 17.72
C LEU A 264 10.85 17.52 18.58
N LYS A 265 10.75 17.69 19.90
CA LYS A 265 11.78 17.31 20.86
C LYS A 265 11.49 15.92 21.40
N ALA A 266 12.36 14.96 21.08
CA ALA A 266 12.24 13.61 21.56
C ALA A 266 13.61 12.96 21.80
N PRO A 267 13.72 11.96 22.72
CA PRO A 267 14.95 11.21 22.90
C PRO A 267 15.38 10.52 21.61
N ALA A 268 16.49 10.97 21.00
CA ALA A 268 17.00 10.43 19.75
C ALA A 268 18.53 10.59 19.68
N GLU A 269 19.19 9.79 18.83
CA GLU A 269 20.64 9.91 18.62
C GLU A 269 20.97 10.99 17.57
N LEU A 270 20.15 11.12 16.56
CA LEU A 270 20.40 11.99 15.40
C LEU A 270 19.18 12.87 15.10
N PRO A 271 19.42 14.11 14.65
CA PRO A 271 18.36 14.93 14.09
C PRO A 271 17.83 14.35 12.79
N GLN A 272 16.60 14.67 12.45
CA GLN A 272 16.01 14.34 11.16
C GLN A 272 15.19 15.50 10.63
N LEU A 273 15.05 15.55 9.31
CA LEU A 273 14.19 16.48 8.60
C LEU A 273 13.23 15.72 7.69
N ILE A 274 11.97 16.13 7.66
CA ILE A 274 11.00 15.74 6.62
C ILE A 274 10.39 17.00 6.02
N MET A 275 10.34 17.05 4.70
CA MET A 275 9.63 18.04 3.89
C MET A 275 8.49 17.32 3.17
N ALA A 276 7.26 17.78 3.35
CA ALA A 276 6.05 17.17 2.78
C ALA A 276 5.26 18.21 2.01
N TYR A 277 4.98 17.93 0.75
CA TYR A 277 4.23 18.80 -0.17
C TYR A 277 2.90 18.18 -0.51
N HIS A 278 1.81 18.93 -0.41
CA HIS A 278 0.49 18.48 -0.87
C HIS A 278 0.47 18.20 -2.36
N THR A 279 0.04 17.01 -2.73
CA THR A 279 -0.03 16.53 -4.12
C THR A 279 -1.33 15.77 -4.37
N PRO A 280 -1.81 15.72 -5.64
CA PRO A 280 -2.95 14.89 -6.00
C PRO A 280 -2.61 13.41 -5.95
N THR A 281 -3.63 12.55 -5.94
CA THR A 281 -3.55 11.12 -6.21
C THR A 281 -4.32 10.79 -7.48
N LEU A 282 -4.07 9.62 -8.04
CA LEU A 282 -4.72 9.16 -9.25
C LEU A 282 -6.23 8.96 -9.01
N LYS A 283 -7.06 9.69 -9.77
CA LYS A 283 -8.52 9.57 -9.74
C LYS A 283 -9.07 8.97 -11.03
N ASN A 284 -8.39 9.21 -12.13
CA ASN A 284 -8.70 8.65 -13.43
C ASN A 284 -7.41 8.20 -14.12
N ALA A 285 -7.27 6.89 -14.32
CA ALA A 285 -6.05 6.31 -14.87
C ALA A 285 -5.70 6.79 -16.29
N GLU A 286 -6.69 7.20 -17.09
CA GLU A 286 -6.46 7.63 -18.48
C GLU A 286 -6.18 9.13 -18.62
N GLN A 287 -6.81 9.96 -17.79
CA GLN A 287 -6.86 11.40 -18.01
C GLN A 287 -5.86 12.17 -17.14
N ASP A 288 -5.55 11.67 -15.97
CA ASP A 288 -4.71 12.38 -14.99
C ASP A 288 -3.25 11.93 -15.10
N TRP A 289 -2.41 12.72 -15.76
CA TRP A 289 -1.00 12.43 -15.96
C TRP A 289 -0.11 12.86 -14.79
N ARG A 290 -0.56 13.80 -13.95
CA ARG A 290 0.26 14.37 -12.86
C ARG A 290 0.74 13.34 -11.84
N PRO A 291 -0.11 12.41 -11.34
CA PRO A 291 0.34 11.39 -10.40
C PRO A 291 1.44 10.49 -10.98
N TYR A 292 1.39 10.18 -12.27
CA TYR A 292 2.45 9.41 -12.92
C TYR A 292 3.77 10.16 -13.03
N ALA A 293 3.71 11.46 -13.33
CA ALA A 293 4.90 12.31 -13.36
C ALA A 293 5.52 12.48 -11.97
N LEU A 294 4.70 12.61 -10.90
CA LEU A 294 5.15 12.65 -9.50
C LEU A 294 5.82 11.32 -9.08
N GLU A 295 5.30 10.18 -9.51
CA GLU A 295 5.89 8.86 -9.23
C GLU A 295 7.26 8.70 -9.91
N ILE A 296 7.37 9.08 -11.19
CA ILE A 296 8.67 9.09 -11.89
C ILE A 296 9.64 10.08 -11.23
N MET A 297 9.17 11.26 -10.83
CA MET A 297 9.97 12.26 -10.13
C MET A 297 10.54 11.71 -8.81
N ALA A 298 9.73 11.01 -8.03
CA ALA A 298 10.20 10.34 -6.81
C ALA A 298 11.32 9.34 -7.12
N GLY A 299 11.18 8.53 -8.16
CA GLY A 299 12.21 7.58 -8.61
C GLY A 299 13.49 8.25 -9.11
N ILE A 300 13.43 9.42 -9.74
CA ILE A 300 14.61 10.20 -10.15
C ILE A 300 15.34 10.76 -8.93
N LEU A 301 14.60 11.23 -7.95
CA LEU A 301 15.17 11.77 -6.71
C LEU A 301 15.75 10.67 -5.82
N ASP A 302 15.03 9.54 -5.64
CA ASP A 302 15.44 8.44 -4.75
C ASP A 302 14.93 7.05 -5.21
N GLY A 303 15.24 6.63 -6.43
CA GLY A 303 14.88 5.27 -6.90
C GLY A 303 16.02 4.24 -6.75
N ASN A 304 17.24 4.67 -6.52
CA ASN A 304 18.43 3.82 -6.43
C ASN A 304 19.66 4.60 -5.94
N ALA A 305 20.78 3.88 -5.73
CA ALA A 305 22.03 4.51 -5.27
C ALA A 305 22.59 5.61 -6.21
N SER A 306 22.17 5.65 -7.48
CA SER A 306 22.60 6.67 -8.46
C SER A 306 21.58 7.80 -8.62
N ALA A 307 20.47 7.75 -7.88
CA ALA A 307 19.47 8.81 -7.87
C ALA A 307 20.02 10.12 -7.30
N ARG A 308 19.42 11.24 -7.68
CA ARG A 308 19.96 12.60 -7.42
C ARG A 308 20.30 12.85 -5.97
N ILE A 309 19.36 12.59 -5.05
CA ILE A 309 19.53 12.84 -3.62
C ILE A 309 20.68 12.02 -3.05
N ASN A 310 20.69 10.71 -3.34
CA ASN A 310 21.78 9.83 -2.87
C ASN A 310 23.15 10.22 -3.45
N LYS A 311 23.18 10.60 -4.72
CA LYS A 311 24.41 11.06 -5.38
C LYS A 311 24.90 12.36 -4.78
N HIS A 312 24.08 13.39 -4.78
CA HIS A 312 24.50 14.74 -4.42
C HIS A 312 24.62 14.94 -2.91
N LEU A 313 23.59 14.62 -2.12
CA LEU A 313 23.59 14.93 -0.69
C LEU A 313 24.41 13.94 0.13
N VAL A 314 24.37 12.64 -0.21
CA VAL A 314 25.03 11.62 0.62
C VAL A 314 26.49 11.38 0.19
N ARG A 315 26.74 11.18 -1.12
CA ARG A 315 28.07 10.78 -1.59
C ARG A 315 29.00 11.94 -1.92
N GLU A 316 28.49 12.98 -2.61
CA GLU A 316 29.32 14.10 -3.08
C GLU A 316 29.44 15.19 -2.02
N GLN A 317 28.36 15.81 -1.60
CA GLN A 317 28.36 16.91 -0.62
C GLN A 317 28.54 16.40 0.82
N LYS A 318 28.17 15.14 1.09
CA LYS A 318 28.21 14.52 2.42
C LYS A 318 27.49 15.35 3.49
N VAL A 319 26.43 16.03 3.09
CA VAL A 319 25.59 16.83 3.99
C VAL A 319 24.60 15.96 4.75
N ALA A 320 24.19 14.83 4.17
CA ALA A 320 23.32 13.84 4.77
C ALA A 320 24.03 12.48 4.88
N SER A 321 23.77 11.75 5.96
CA SER A 321 24.15 10.33 6.09
C SER A 321 23.17 9.42 5.38
N GLU A 322 21.88 9.84 5.33
CA GLU A 322 20.79 9.18 4.64
C GLU A 322 19.82 10.25 4.12
N ALA A 323 19.27 10.02 2.94
CA ALA A 323 18.23 10.89 2.38
C ALA A 323 17.32 10.09 1.46
N TRP A 324 16.05 10.46 1.40
CA TRP A 324 15.03 9.75 0.64
C TRP A 324 13.97 10.69 0.07
N ALA A 325 13.24 10.21 -0.94
CA ALA A 325 12.04 10.84 -1.47
C ALA A 325 10.99 9.77 -1.80
N GLY A 326 9.71 10.11 -1.65
CA GLY A 326 8.62 9.18 -1.91
C GLY A 326 7.30 9.87 -2.21
N TYR A 327 6.45 9.16 -2.93
CA TYR A 327 5.11 9.58 -3.29
C TYR A 327 4.18 8.36 -3.41
N ASP A 328 2.95 8.49 -2.93
CA ASP A 328 1.90 7.48 -3.12
C ASP A 328 0.91 7.94 -4.18
N THR A 329 0.90 7.23 -5.32
CA THR A 329 0.03 7.50 -6.47
C THR A 329 -1.41 7.09 -6.19
N THR A 330 -1.67 6.12 -5.30
CA THR A 330 -2.92 5.35 -5.23
C THR A 330 -3.61 5.44 -3.86
N ALA A 331 -4.32 6.53 -3.61
CA ALA A 331 -5.12 6.72 -2.39
C ALA A 331 -6.50 7.33 -2.69
N ARG A 332 -7.46 7.17 -1.76
CA ARG A 332 -8.79 7.79 -1.86
C ARG A 332 -8.74 9.31 -1.63
N GLY A 333 -7.87 9.76 -0.74
CA GLY A 333 -7.63 11.17 -0.43
C GLY A 333 -6.49 11.79 -1.24
N PRO A 334 -6.07 13.02 -0.92
CA PRO A 334 -4.85 13.62 -1.43
C PRO A 334 -3.62 12.91 -0.86
N SER A 335 -2.45 13.09 -1.49
CA SER A 335 -1.19 12.54 -1.02
C SER A 335 -0.21 13.64 -0.63
N LEU A 336 0.91 13.23 -0.07
CA LEU A 336 2.07 14.07 0.19
C LEU A 336 3.24 13.55 -0.64
N PHE A 337 3.89 14.44 -1.38
CA PHE A 337 5.23 14.16 -1.89
C PHE A 337 6.21 14.47 -0.78
N MET A 338 6.93 13.47 -0.31
CA MET A 338 7.80 13.61 0.85
C MET A 338 9.27 13.47 0.47
N MET A 339 10.10 14.26 1.13
CA MET A 339 11.55 14.15 1.08
C MET A 339 12.06 14.21 2.51
N GLY A 340 13.01 13.38 2.86
CA GLY A 340 13.59 13.38 4.20
C GLY A 340 15.08 13.15 4.18
N ALA A 341 15.75 13.59 5.25
CA ALA A 341 17.18 13.38 5.40
C ALA A 341 17.60 13.35 6.87
N THR A 342 18.64 12.55 7.15
CA THR A 342 19.40 12.57 8.40
C THR A 342 20.71 13.31 8.16
N PRO A 343 20.98 14.43 8.85
CA PRO A 343 22.24 15.15 8.69
C PRO A 343 23.47 14.29 8.99
N SER A 344 24.55 14.51 8.25
CA SER A 344 25.86 13.91 8.57
C SER A 344 26.44 14.55 9.84
N SER A 345 27.43 13.92 10.45
CA SER A 345 28.14 14.45 11.62
C SER A 345 28.65 15.88 11.36
N GLY A 346 28.35 16.80 12.26
CA GLY A 346 28.69 18.22 12.14
C GLY A 346 27.81 19.05 11.19
N LYS A 347 26.74 18.44 10.65
CA LYS A 347 25.72 19.11 9.85
C LYS A 347 24.42 19.26 10.62
N THR A 348 23.60 20.19 10.22
CA THR A 348 22.32 20.52 10.85
C THR A 348 21.11 20.16 9.98
N ALA A 349 19.92 20.14 10.55
CA ALA A 349 18.68 20.01 9.79
C ALA A 349 18.53 21.15 8.74
N ALA A 350 19.01 22.36 9.04
CA ALA A 350 19.00 23.48 8.09
C ALA A 350 19.93 23.23 6.89
N ASP A 351 21.09 22.60 7.10
CA ASP A 351 22.00 22.26 5.99
C ASP A 351 21.38 21.26 5.02
N VAL A 352 20.69 20.22 5.54
CA VAL A 352 20.01 19.24 4.67
C VAL A 352 18.77 19.82 4.03
N GLU A 353 18.01 20.71 4.71
CA GLU A 353 16.88 21.43 4.09
C GLU A 353 17.35 22.27 2.91
N ALA A 354 18.45 23.03 3.09
CA ALA A 354 19.03 23.85 2.02
C ALA A 354 19.46 22.98 0.82
N ALA A 355 20.08 21.82 1.06
CA ALA A 355 20.50 20.92 0.01
C ALA A 355 19.31 20.28 -0.73
N LEU A 356 18.26 19.86 -0.02
CA LEU A 356 17.04 19.34 -0.66
C LEU A 356 16.33 20.42 -1.49
N ARG A 357 16.24 21.65 -1.01
CA ARG A 357 15.71 22.80 -1.76
C ARG A 357 16.54 23.12 -3.01
N GLN A 358 17.86 22.94 -2.92
CA GLN A 358 18.72 23.08 -4.09
C GLN A 358 18.40 22.02 -5.16
N GLU A 359 18.19 20.76 -4.77
CA GLU A 359 17.78 19.70 -5.72
C GLU A 359 16.44 20.04 -6.40
N ILE A 360 15.46 20.53 -5.63
CA ILE A 360 14.19 21.00 -6.19
C ILE A 360 14.42 22.15 -7.18
N THR A 361 15.28 23.11 -6.84
CA THR A 361 15.61 24.25 -7.71
C THR A 361 16.26 23.78 -9.01
N LEU A 362 17.20 22.82 -8.95
CA LEU A 362 17.82 22.22 -10.14
C LEU A 362 16.81 21.47 -10.99
N LEU A 363 15.91 20.72 -10.35
CA LEU A 363 14.85 19.99 -11.05
C LEU A 363 13.89 20.93 -11.79
N ILE A 364 13.51 22.04 -11.15
CA ILE A 364 12.63 23.06 -11.75
C ILE A 364 13.34 23.82 -12.89
N LYS A 365 14.63 24.19 -12.71
CA LYS A 365 15.37 24.99 -13.65
C LYS A 365 15.87 24.20 -14.85
N ASP A 366 16.53 23.09 -14.57
CA ASP A 366 17.29 22.32 -15.56
C ASP A 366 16.53 21.09 -16.07
N GLY A 367 15.41 20.71 -15.40
CA GLY A 367 14.62 19.52 -15.72
C GLY A 367 15.33 18.22 -15.40
N VAL A 368 15.01 17.18 -16.16
CA VAL A 368 15.59 15.84 -16.05
C VAL A 368 16.18 15.41 -17.38
N THR A 369 17.24 14.61 -17.34
CA THR A 369 17.86 14.08 -18.57
C THR A 369 17.10 12.85 -19.06
N ASP A 370 17.21 12.56 -20.36
CA ASP A 370 16.65 11.33 -20.96
C ASP A 370 17.22 10.06 -20.31
N GLU A 371 18.49 10.09 -19.88
CA GLU A 371 19.12 8.98 -19.19
C GLU A 371 18.45 8.71 -17.82
N GLU A 372 18.22 9.73 -17.03
CA GLU A 372 17.51 9.61 -15.72
C GLU A 372 16.09 9.10 -15.92
N LEU A 373 15.35 9.71 -16.85
CA LEU A 373 13.98 9.34 -17.16
C LEU A 373 13.87 7.88 -17.61
N ASN A 374 14.68 7.47 -18.60
CA ASN A 374 14.66 6.12 -19.14
C ASN A 374 15.12 5.08 -18.11
N ARG A 375 16.09 5.39 -17.28
CA ARG A 375 16.54 4.52 -16.17
C ARG A 375 15.40 4.26 -15.19
N VAL A 376 14.69 5.29 -14.73
CA VAL A 376 13.59 5.13 -13.76
C VAL A 376 12.43 4.36 -14.39
N LYS A 377 12.03 4.69 -15.61
CA LYS A 377 10.99 3.94 -16.33
C LYS A 377 11.34 2.46 -16.45
N THR A 378 12.58 2.14 -16.84
CA THR A 378 13.04 0.75 -16.94
C THR A 378 12.98 0.03 -15.60
N GLN A 379 13.39 0.68 -14.52
CA GLN A 379 13.36 0.11 -13.17
C GLN A 379 11.95 -0.15 -12.67
N LEU A 380 11.03 0.79 -12.87
CA LEU A 380 9.62 0.63 -12.50
C LEU A 380 8.99 -0.53 -13.29
N MET A 381 9.23 -0.60 -14.59
CA MET A 381 8.71 -1.69 -15.42
C MET A 381 9.29 -3.05 -15.02
N ALA A 382 10.59 -3.13 -14.74
CA ALA A 382 11.22 -4.35 -14.24
C ALA A 382 10.64 -4.76 -12.88
N GLY A 383 10.44 -3.78 -11.98
CA GLY A 383 9.79 -4.00 -10.68
C GLY A 383 8.39 -4.60 -10.81
N GLU A 384 7.58 -4.07 -11.73
CA GLU A 384 6.23 -4.61 -11.98
C GLU A 384 6.26 -6.03 -12.57
N VAL A 385 7.23 -6.35 -13.44
CA VAL A 385 7.41 -7.72 -13.95
C VAL A 385 7.74 -8.68 -12.80
N TYR A 386 8.70 -8.33 -11.93
CA TYR A 386 9.05 -9.18 -10.79
C TYR A 386 7.91 -9.34 -9.77
N LYS A 387 7.14 -8.29 -9.52
CA LYS A 387 5.97 -8.36 -8.64
C LYS A 387 4.90 -9.33 -9.15
N ARG A 388 4.76 -9.46 -10.48
CA ARG A 388 3.81 -10.41 -11.10
C ARG A 388 4.13 -11.88 -10.84
N ASP A 389 5.34 -12.22 -10.39
CA ASP A 389 5.65 -13.58 -9.97
C ASP A 389 4.99 -13.97 -8.65
N SER A 390 4.60 -13.02 -7.82
CA SER A 390 3.93 -13.24 -6.55
C SER A 390 2.41 -13.24 -6.71
N LEU A 391 1.77 -14.38 -6.47
CA LEU A 391 0.30 -14.46 -6.41
C LEU A 391 -0.30 -13.51 -5.38
N PHE A 392 0.36 -13.37 -4.24
CA PHE A 392 -0.06 -12.46 -3.17
C PHE A 392 -0.09 -11.01 -3.67
N TYR A 393 1.00 -10.58 -4.32
CA TYR A 393 1.07 -9.22 -4.85
C TYR A 393 0.03 -8.95 -5.95
N GLN A 394 -0.20 -9.93 -6.84
CA GLN A 394 -1.21 -9.83 -7.88
C GLN A 394 -2.61 -9.63 -7.29
N ALA A 395 -2.97 -10.42 -6.25
CA ALA A 395 -4.24 -10.27 -5.55
C ALA A 395 -4.32 -8.94 -4.79
N MET A 396 -3.22 -8.51 -4.17
CA MET A 396 -3.12 -7.25 -3.42
C MET A 396 -3.33 -6.04 -4.34
N GLN A 397 -2.70 -5.99 -5.50
CA GLN A 397 -2.86 -4.90 -6.47
C GLN A 397 -4.32 -4.78 -6.96
N ILE A 398 -4.97 -5.92 -7.25
CA ILE A 398 -6.39 -5.97 -7.61
C ILE A 398 -7.24 -5.40 -6.48
N GLY A 399 -7.08 -5.92 -5.26
CA GLY A 399 -7.90 -5.54 -4.11
C GLY A 399 -7.72 -4.08 -3.70
N GLN A 400 -6.49 -3.58 -3.74
CA GLN A 400 -6.18 -2.18 -3.46
C GLN A 400 -6.88 -1.24 -4.45
N LEU A 401 -6.72 -1.46 -5.75
CA LEU A 401 -7.32 -0.60 -6.77
C LEU A 401 -8.85 -0.64 -6.75
N GLU A 402 -9.44 -1.80 -6.46
CA GLU A 402 -10.89 -1.93 -6.24
C GLU A 402 -11.36 -1.15 -5.00
N SER A 403 -10.55 -1.15 -3.93
CA SER A 403 -10.91 -0.50 -2.68
C SER A 403 -10.89 1.02 -2.77
N ILE A 404 -9.97 1.59 -3.55
CA ILE A 404 -9.86 3.03 -3.75
C ILE A 404 -10.73 3.57 -4.90
N GLY A 405 -11.38 2.68 -5.67
CA GLY A 405 -12.34 3.05 -6.71
C GLY A 405 -11.77 3.18 -8.12
N LEU A 406 -10.48 2.95 -8.35
CA LEU A 406 -9.88 2.92 -9.68
C LEU A 406 -10.25 1.66 -10.47
N GLY A 407 -10.42 0.52 -9.77
CA GLY A 407 -10.67 -0.78 -10.36
C GLY A 407 -9.40 -1.43 -10.94
N TYR A 408 -9.36 -2.76 -10.92
CA TYR A 408 -8.18 -3.51 -11.38
C TYR A 408 -7.89 -3.36 -12.88
N ARG A 409 -8.89 -3.00 -13.69
CA ARG A 409 -8.72 -2.74 -15.12
C ARG A 409 -7.83 -1.52 -15.42
N ALA A 410 -7.58 -0.68 -14.41
CA ALA A 410 -6.63 0.42 -14.51
C ALA A 410 -5.16 -0.04 -14.62
N ILE A 411 -4.82 -1.27 -14.17
CA ILE A 411 -3.43 -1.76 -14.10
C ILE A 411 -2.67 -1.62 -15.44
N PRO A 412 -3.15 -2.12 -16.58
CA PRO A 412 -2.43 -1.98 -17.85
C PRO A 412 -2.33 -0.51 -18.30
N VAL A 413 -3.37 0.29 -18.05
CA VAL A 413 -3.39 1.72 -18.39
C VAL A 413 -2.34 2.48 -17.57
N MET A 414 -2.24 2.20 -16.27
CA MET A 414 -1.25 2.83 -15.39
C MET A 414 0.18 2.58 -15.88
N LEU A 415 0.49 1.35 -16.30
CA LEU A 415 1.81 1.01 -16.84
C LEU A 415 2.12 1.75 -18.14
N GLU A 416 1.13 1.84 -19.04
CA GLU A 416 1.26 2.61 -20.29
C GLU A 416 1.51 4.09 -20.00
N LYS A 417 0.72 4.69 -19.09
CA LYS A 417 0.85 6.11 -18.73
C LYS A 417 2.18 6.42 -18.03
N LEU A 418 2.68 5.55 -17.17
CA LEU A 418 4.01 5.70 -16.57
C LEU A 418 5.10 5.72 -17.67
N GLN A 419 5.00 4.86 -18.67
CA GLN A 419 5.94 4.88 -19.81
C GLN A 419 5.82 6.13 -20.66
N ALA A 420 4.63 6.72 -20.77
CA ALA A 420 4.37 7.90 -21.58
C ALA A 420 4.81 9.23 -20.92
N VAL A 421 5.15 9.25 -19.64
CA VAL A 421 5.61 10.46 -18.94
C VAL A 421 6.80 11.09 -19.65
N THR A 422 6.79 12.42 -19.81
CA THR A 422 7.88 13.18 -20.45
C THR A 422 8.72 13.96 -19.43
N ALA A 423 9.91 14.40 -19.83
CA ALA A 423 10.78 15.24 -19.01
C ALA A 423 10.11 16.57 -18.64
N GLU A 424 9.38 17.16 -19.58
CA GLU A 424 8.64 18.42 -19.41
C GLU A 424 7.52 18.25 -18.36
N GLN A 425 6.83 17.11 -18.38
CA GLN A 425 5.79 16.81 -17.37
C GLN A 425 6.36 16.71 -15.96
N ILE A 426 7.55 16.13 -15.80
CA ILE A 426 8.24 16.05 -14.50
C ILE A 426 8.61 17.45 -14.03
N GLN A 427 9.18 18.27 -14.89
CA GLN A 427 9.52 19.66 -14.59
C GLN A 427 8.26 20.47 -14.20
N GLN A 428 7.15 20.25 -14.93
CA GLN A 428 5.88 20.93 -14.68
C GLN A 428 5.30 20.55 -13.30
N VAL A 429 5.27 19.27 -12.91
CA VAL A 429 4.77 18.89 -11.58
C VAL A 429 5.69 19.39 -10.45
N ALA A 430 7.00 19.46 -10.66
CA ALA A 430 7.92 20.06 -9.71
C ALA A 430 7.59 21.56 -9.51
N GLN A 431 7.34 22.29 -10.60
CA GLN A 431 6.94 23.69 -10.54
C GLN A 431 5.58 23.90 -9.90
N GLU A 432 4.61 23.01 -10.16
CA GLU A 432 3.23 23.12 -9.66
C GLU A 432 3.13 22.77 -8.16
N PHE A 433 3.80 21.74 -7.70
CA PHE A 433 3.57 21.17 -6.37
C PHE A 433 4.68 21.43 -5.35
N LEU A 434 5.96 21.51 -5.76
CA LEU A 434 7.07 21.69 -4.82
C LEU A 434 7.28 23.18 -4.48
N GLN A 435 6.20 23.83 -4.03
CA GLN A 435 6.15 25.25 -3.66
C GLN A 435 5.99 25.43 -2.16
N ASP A 436 6.49 26.54 -1.64
CA ASP A 436 6.41 26.87 -0.22
C ASP A 436 4.97 26.91 0.32
N ASP A 437 4.01 27.32 -0.51
CA ASP A 437 2.58 27.33 -0.14
C ASP A 437 1.97 25.93 0.02
N ASN A 438 2.67 24.88 -0.38
CA ASN A 438 2.27 23.48 -0.21
C ASN A 438 3.10 22.72 0.83
N LEU A 439 4.12 23.38 1.42
CA LEU A 439 5.17 22.73 2.20
C LEU A 439 4.85 22.67 3.68
N THR A 440 4.98 21.49 4.25
CA THR A 440 5.11 21.28 5.70
C THR A 440 6.51 20.74 5.98
N VAL A 441 7.23 21.36 6.92
CA VAL A 441 8.57 20.96 7.36
C VAL A 441 8.52 20.49 8.79
N ALA A 442 9.01 19.28 9.05
CA ALA A 442 9.18 18.71 10.37
C ALA A 442 10.66 18.49 10.67
N VAL A 443 11.09 18.89 11.85
CA VAL A 443 12.46 18.67 12.36
C VAL A 443 12.38 17.90 13.66
N LEU A 444 13.12 16.80 13.77
CA LEU A 444 13.39 16.12 15.03
C LEU A 444 14.61 16.75 15.68
N ASP A 445 14.41 17.42 16.82
CA ASP A 445 15.45 17.92 17.70
C ASP A 445 15.80 16.85 18.74
N PRO A 446 16.95 16.17 18.60
CA PRO A 446 17.29 15.05 19.46
C PRO A 446 17.59 15.49 20.88
N GLN A 447 16.84 14.93 21.84
CA GLN A 447 17.08 15.12 23.26
C GLN A 447 17.92 13.96 23.81
N PRO A 448 18.66 14.16 24.92
CA PRO A 448 19.46 13.10 25.53
C PRO A 448 18.63 11.83 25.82
N LEU A 449 19.19 10.66 25.49
CA LEU A 449 18.60 9.37 25.85
C LEU A 449 18.65 9.23 27.38
N SER A 450 17.49 9.29 28.04
CA SER A 450 17.36 9.03 29.47
C SER A 450 17.27 7.54 29.69
N GLY A 451 18.40 6.87 30.03
CA GLY A 451 18.41 5.46 30.38
C GLY A 451 19.43 4.61 29.61
N LYS A 452 19.83 3.47 30.13
CA LYS A 452 20.75 2.53 29.49
C LYS A 452 20.26 2.16 28.10
N PRO A 453 21.15 2.07 27.08
CA PRO A 453 20.76 1.65 25.75
C PRO A 453 20.11 0.27 25.83
N THR A 454 18.85 0.18 25.51
CA THR A 454 18.23 -1.08 25.14
C THR A 454 18.78 -1.45 23.76
N HIS A 455 19.63 -2.45 23.69
CA HIS A 455 20.00 -3.09 22.43
C HIS A 455 18.71 -3.64 21.80
N HIS A 456 18.07 -2.87 20.96
CA HIS A 456 17.15 -3.42 19.98
C HIS A 456 18.01 -4.11 18.90
N GLU A 457 18.23 -5.42 19.05
CA GLU A 457 18.52 -6.25 17.89
C GLU A 457 17.46 -5.93 16.84
N LYS A 458 17.91 -5.50 15.67
CA LYS A 458 17.05 -5.39 14.48
C LYS A 458 16.50 -6.79 14.19
N GLY A 459 15.43 -7.14 14.88
CA GLY A 459 14.64 -8.31 14.56
C GLY A 459 14.11 -8.09 13.15
N MET A 460 14.50 -8.96 12.21
CA MET A 460 13.87 -9.10 10.91
C MET A 460 12.36 -8.98 11.09
N SER A 461 11.75 -8.08 10.32
CA SER A 461 10.32 -7.95 10.20
C SER A 461 9.75 -9.29 9.70
N HIS A 462 9.45 -10.17 10.63
CA HIS A 462 8.50 -11.22 10.34
C HIS A 462 7.13 -10.55 10.35
N VAL A 463 6.64 -10.26 9.16
CA VAL A 463 5.22 -10.06 8.91
C VAL A 463 4.50 -11.25 9.53
N ARG A 464 3.86 -11.04 10.66
CA ARG A 464 2.93 -12.01 11.23
C ARG A 464 1.59 -11.86 10.59
#